data_b8f0e510da70a79aa6b30926a75f73d0
#
_entry.id   b8f0e510da70a79aa6b30926a75f73d0
#
_cell.length_a   1.000
_cell.length_b   1.000
_cell.length_c   1.000
_cell.angle_alpha   90.00
_cell.angle_beta   90.00
_cell.angle_gamma   90.00
#
_symmetry.space_group_name_H-M   'P 1'
#
loop_
_entity.id
_entity.type
_entity.pdbx_description
1 polymer ?
#
loop_
_entity_poly.entity_id
_entity_poly.type
_entity_poly.pdbx_seq_one_letter_code
_entity_poly.pdbx_strand_id
1 'polypeptide(L)'
;EARLTRSVHRGIAAGIEPDTLRFLVDAIQIDGEKTSDVRYLANLTVTFKPDAVRNLFRLSAVPFSELRSRPLTVIPVLATPARYLLWDDPNPWREAWRNHPEGTGLVPMLAPIGDLSDLSGLTVDQAVDGDPDVLARFAARYGARGVVVTIANIFEVEPGILRSDIVSVPVGLPEMSPFSISVTGQEDETEHVILARAVGEIREIIEDEWKAASALTSGEIGQLRAAVPISNLKNWVDIRGRISRVPAVTDIQVVALTAMSAEIVINHRGDVARLTRAFERFDLILESPGLEPVN
;
A
#
# COMPACT_ATOMS: atom_id res chain seq x y z
N GLU A 1 8.29 -10.02 -5.73
CA GLU A 1 9.06 -9.54 -4.59
C GLU A 1 8.69 -8.11 -4.23
N ALA A 2 9.03 -7.12 -5.04
CA ALA A 2 8.83 -5.70 -4.74
C ALA A 2 7.39 -5.31 -4.35
N ARG A 3 6.38 -6.04 -4.82
CA ARG A 3 4.99 -5.80 -4.46
C ARG A 3 4.68 -6.15 -3.01
N LEU A 4 5.26 -7.21 -2.48
CA LEU A 4 4.88 -7.80 -1.19
C LEU A 4 5.86 -7.46 -0.07
N THR A 5 7.12 -7.19 -0.40
CA THR A 5 8.19 -6.91 0.57
C THR A 5 8.62 -5.45 0.51
N ARG A 6 9.25 -4.96 1.58
CA ARG A 6 9.85 -3.63 1.59
C ARG A 6 11.07 -3.56 0.66
N SER A 7 11.39 -2.35 0.21
CA SER A 7 12.54 -2.09 -0.68
C SER A 7 13.87 -2.59 -0.11
N VAL A 8 14.05 -2.53 1.20
CA VAL A 8 15.25 -3.04 1.90
C VAL A 8 15.48 -4.55 1.70
N HIS A 9 14.45 -5.30 1.29
CA HIS A 9 14.54 -6.74 1.01
C HIS A 9 14.66 -7.06 -0.47
N ARG A 10 14.91 -6.08 -1.33
CA ARG A 10 15.14 -6.30 -2.77
C ARG A 10 16.36 -7.18 -3.01
N GLY A 11 16.24 -8.05 -3.98
CA GLY A 11 17.34 -8.95 -4.37
C GLY A 11 17.28 -10.35 -3.78
N ILE A 12 16.34 -10.63 -2.87
CA ILE A 12 16.15 -12.00 -2.37
C ILE A 12 15.87 -12.97 -3.50
N ALA A 13 15.05 -12.55 -4.47
CA ALA A 13 14.73 -13.37 -5.62
C ALA A 13 15.94 -13.70 -6.50
N ALA A 14 16.94 -12.81 -6.56
CA ALA A 14 18.17 -13.01 -7.33
C ALA A 14 19.07 -14.12 -6.77
N GLY A 15 18.93 -14.42 -5.47
CA GLY A 15 19.69 -15.49 -4.80
C GLY A 15 18.97 -16.83 -4.76
N ILE A 16 17.81 -16.97 -5.40
CA ILE A 16 17.04 -18.23 -5.39
C ILE A 16 17.61 -19.18 -6.45
N GLU A 17 17.91 -20.40 -6.02
CA GLU A 17 18.36 -21.47 -6.93
C GLU A 17 17.30 -21.76 -8.02
N PRO A 18 17.72 -22.03 -9.27
CA PRO A 18 16.80 -22.27 -10.39
C PRO A 18 15.76 -23.36 -10.14
N ASP A 19 16.13 -24.42 -9.42
CA ASP A 19 15.22 -25.52 -9.10
C ASP A 19 14.15 -25.07 -8.10
N THR A 20 14.50 -24.25 -7.13
CA THR A 20 13.53 -23.64 -6.21
C THR A 20 12.55 -22.72 -6.96
N LEU A 21 13.02 -21.93 -7.93
CA LEU A 21 12.15 -21.10 -8.75
C LEU A 21 11.11 -21.93 -9.50
N ARG A 22 11.47 -23.12 -10.01
CA ARG A 22 10.52 -24.02 -10.70
C ARG A 22 9.38 -24.46 -9.81
N PHE A 23 9.64 -24.70 -8.52
CA PHE A 23 8.60 -25.06 -7.54
C PHE A 23 7.64 -23.89 -7.24
N LEU A 24 8.10 -22.66 -7.38
CA LEU A 24 7.28 -21.47 -7.17
C LEU A 24 6.31 -21.22 -8.32
N VAL A 25 6.66 -21.65 -9.54
CA VAL A 25 5.85 -21.40 -10.75
C VAL A 25 4.64 -22.32 -10.76
N ASP A 26 3.47 -21.74 -11.00
CA ASP A 26 2.21 -22.45 -11.22
C ASP A 26 1.93 -22.64 -12.72
N ALA A 27 2.03 -21.55 -13.49
CA ALA A 27 1.79 -21.56 -14.92
C ALA A 27 2.70 -20.55 -15.64
N ILE A 28 2.99 -20.84 -16.90
CA ILE A 28 3.64 -19.92 -17.84
C ILE A 28 2.75 -19.81 -19.06
N GLN A 29 2.31 -18.60 -19.35
CA GLN A 29 1.60 -18.28 -20.58
C GLN A 29 2.55 -17.55 -21.51
N ILE A 30 2.56 -17.97 -22.79
CA ILE A 30 3.41 -17.42 -23.84
C ILE A 30 2.49 -16.76 -24.87
N ASP A 31 2.66 -15.46 -25.08
CA ASP A 31 1.86 -14.69 -26.02
C ASP A 31 2.76 -13.98 -27.03
N GLY A 32 2.23 -13.76 -28.24
CA GLY A 32 2.88 -12.93 -29.25
C GLY A 32 4.22 -13.47 -29.75
N GLU A 33 4.34 -14.80 -29.89
CA GLU A 33 5.56 -15.45 -30.39
C GLU A 33 5.94 -14.95 -31.76
N LYS A 34 7.19 -14.54 -31.91
CA LYS A 34 7.83 -14.20 -33.20
C LYS A 34 9.16 -14.92 -33.28
N THR A 35 9.27 -15.86 -34.21
CA THR A 35 10.46 -16.65 -34.40
C THR A 35 11.13 -16.26 -35.74
N SER A 36 12.44 -16.11 -35.73
CA SER A 36 13.30 -16.04 -36.93
C SER A 36 14.48 -16.99 -36.72
N ASP A 37 15.26 -17.24 -37.75
CA ASP A 37 16.40 -18.17 -37.73
C ASP A 37 17.45 -17.86 -36.64
N VAL A 38 17.46 -16.62 -36.14
CA VAL A 38 18.44 -16.12 -35.13
C VAL A 38 17.85 -15.46 -33.91
N ARG A 39 16.52 -15.28 -33.84
CA ARG A 39 15.86 -14.58 -32.70
C ARG A 39 14.49 -15.17 -32.40
N TYR A 40 14.24 -15.33 -31.11
CA TYR A 40 12.93 -15.65 -30.54
C TYR A 40 12.46 -14.50 -29.68
N LEU A 41 11.28 -14.00 -29.93
CA LEU A 41 10.61 -12.94 -29.16
C LEU A 41 9.25 -13.44 -28.75
N ALA A 42 8.96 -13.35 -27.45
CA ALA A 42 7.64 -13.67 -26.89
C ALA A 42 7.36 -12.84 -25.64
N ASN A 43 6.09 -12.62 -25.35
CA ASN A 43 5.66 -12.11 -24.07
C ASN A 43 5.37 -13.29 -23.14
N LEU A 44 6.02 -13.30 -21.98
CA LEU A 44 5.84 -14.35 -20.97
C LEU A 44 5.07 -13.80 -19.78
N THR A 45 3.94 -14.44 -19.46
CA THR A 45 3.23 -14.21 -18.20
C THR A 45 3.47 -15.41 -17.30
N VAL A 46 4.13 -15.17 -16.16
CA VAL A 46 4.44 -16.23 -15.18
C VAL A 46 3.53 -16.06 -13.97
N THR A 47 2.76 -17.10 -13.67
CA THR A 47 1.92 -17.18 -12.47
C THR A 47 2.64 -18.01 -11.42
N PHE A 48 2.68 -17.51 -10.19
CA PHE A 48 3.32 -18.19 -9.06
C PHE A 48 2.29 -18.80 -8.12
N LYS A 49 2.65 -19.90 -7.48
CA LYS A 49 1.87 -20.54 -6.41
C LYS A 49 1.91 -19.68 -5.15
N PRO A 50 0.80 -19.08 -4.69
CA PRO A 50 0.82 -18.16 -3.55
C PRO A 50 1.43 -18.76 -2.28
N ASP A 51 1.08 -20.00 -1.95
CA ASP A 51 1.57 -20.67 -0.74
C ASP A 51 3.07 -20.99 -0.79
N ALA A 52 3.59 -21.30 -1.98
CA ALA A 52 5.02 -21.53 -2.16
C ALA A 52 5.82 -20.24 -1.98
N VAL A 53 5.31 -19.11 -2.52
CA VAL A 53 5.91 -17.78 -2.32
C VAL A 53 5.87 -17.34 -0.86
N ARG A 54 4.74 -17.53 -0.18
CA ARG A 54 4.61 -17.24 1.26
C ARG A 54 5.60 -18.07 2.09
N ASN A 55 5.77 -19.35 1.73
CA ASN A 55 6.72 -20.23 2.37
C ASN A 55 8.16 -19.76 2.18
N LEU A 56 8.51 -19.35 0.96
CA LEU A 56 9.84 -18.80 0.68
C LEU A 56 10.14 -17.60 1.58
N PHE A 57 9.25 -16.61 1.65
CA PHE A 57 9.45 -15.44 2.51
C PHE A 57 9.57 -15.81 3.98
N ARG A 58 8.79 -16.80 4.45
CA ARG A 58 8.89 -17.30 5.82
C ARG A 58 10.24 -17.97 6.11
N LEU A 59 10.70 -18.84 5.24
CA LEU A 59 11.98 -19.53 5.42
C LEU A 59 13.16 -18.57 5.35
N SER A 60 13.02 -17.49 4.56
CA SER A 60 14.02 -16.42 4.47
C SER A 60 13.91 -15.36 5.58
N ALA A 61 12.98 -15.54 6.53
CA ALA A 61 12.68 -14.57 7.59
C ALA A 61 12.37 -13.16 7.08
N VAL A 62 11.77 -13.06 5.89
CA VAL A 62 11.44 -11.78 5.23
C VAL A 62 10.00 -11.40 5.54
N PRO A 63 9.76 -10.26 6.21
CA PRO A 63 8.42 -9.75 6.42
C PRO A 63 7.77 -9.39 5.07
N PHE A 64 6.52 -9.77 4.89
CA PHE A 64 5.76 -9.45 3.68
C PHE A 64 4.32 -9.08 3.99
N SER A 65 3.69 -8.32 3.12
CA SER A 65 2.27 -7.98 3.18
C SER A 65 1.56 -8.34 1.88
N GLU A 66 0.35 -8.82 1.99
CA GLU A 66 -0.58 -9.03 0.87
C GLU A 66 -1.82 -8.13 1.02
N LEU A 67 -1.86 -7.34 2.10
CA LEU A 67 -2.99 -6.51 2.43
C LEU A 67 -3.00 -5.25 1.57
N ARG A 68 -3.96 -5.16 0.66
CA ARG A 68 -4.13 -3.95 -0.15
C ARG A 68 -4.74 -2.83 0.67
N SER A 69 -4.15 -1.65 0.65
CA SER A 69 -4.68 -0.44 1.27
C SER A 69 -5.96 0.05 0.58
N ARG A 70 -6.82 0.76 1.30
CA ARG A 70 -7.74 1.71 0.67
C ARG A 70 -6.91 2.80 -0.01
N PRO A 71 -7.44 3.48 -1.04
CA PRO A 71 -6.71 4.55 -1.72
C PRO A 71 -6.21 5.64 -0.74
N LEU A 72 -5.10 6.27 -1.11
CA LEU A 72 -4.64 7.55 -0.57
C LEU A 72 -4.84 8.63 -1.60
N THR A 73 -5.15 9.86 -1.18
CA THR A 73 -5.12 11.02 -2.04
C THR A 73 -3.77 11.73 -1.88
N VAL A 74 -3.08 11.98 -2.97
CA VAL A 74 -1.83 12.76 -2.95
C VAL A 74 -2.12 14.17 -3.44
N ILE A 75 -1.75 15.17 -2.65
CA ILE A 75 -1.95 16.59 -2.96
C ILE A 75 -0.60 17.20 -3.35
N PRO A 76 -0.33 17.39 -4.65
CA PRO A 76 0.94 17.90 -5.13
C PRO A 76 0.95 19.44 -5.14
N VAL A 77 1.64 20.02 -4.19
CA VAL A 77 1.87 21.46 -4.09
C VAL A 77 3.26 21.79 -4.65
N LEU A 78 3.34 22.75 -5.56
CA LEU A 78 4.60 23.28 -6.06
C LEU A 78 4.93 24.58 -5.32
N ALA A 79 6.08 24.61 -4.65
CA ALA A 79 6.62 25.83 -4.05
C ALA A 79 7.42 26.60 -5.10
N THR A 80 7.06 27.85 -5.31
CA THR A 80 7.83 28.80 -6.14
C THR A 80 8.34 29.95 -5.27
N PRO A 81 9.32 30.75 -5.71
CA PRO A 81 9.78 31.92 -4.94
C PRO A 81 8.68 32.93 -4.63
N ALA A 82 7.61 32.96 -5.43
CA ALA A 82 6.52 33.91 -5.27
C ALA A 82 5.36 33.38 -4.43
N ARG A 83 5.01 32.11 -4.58
CA ARG A 83 3.84 31.49 -3.93
C ARG A 83 3.81 29.97 -4.06
N TYR A 84 2.92 29.33 -3.32
CA TYR A 84 2.56 27.95 -3.53
C TYR A 84 1.52 27.81 -4.64
N LEU A 85 1.66 26.78 -5.48
CA LEU A 85 0.73 26.42 -6.56
C LEU A 85 0.13 25.05 -6.29
N LEU A 86 -1.19 24.94 -6.36
CA LEU A 86 -1.91 23.67 -6.26
C LEU A 86 -2.70 23.38 -7.52
N TRP A 87 -3.64 24.25 -7.86
CA TRP A 87 -4.53 24.07 -9.01
C TRP A 87 -4.13 24.89 -10.24
N ASP A 88 -3.28 25.90 -10.04
CA ASP A 88 -2.81 26.76 -11.14
C ASP A 88 -1.95 26.00 -12.14
N ASP A 89 -2.00 26.41 -13.39
CA ASP A 89 -1.12 25.93 -14.48
C ASP A 89 -0.11 27.04 -14.87
N PRO A 90 1.09 26.66 -15.29
CA PRO A 90 1.66 25.31 -15.29
C PRO A 90 2.06 24.83 -13.88
N ASN A 91 1.79 23.53 -13.61
CA ASN A 91 2.24 22.89 -12.38
C ASN A 91 2.89 21.53 -12.71
N PRO A 92 4.19 21.52 -13.00
CA PRO A 92 4.91 20.30 -13.40
C PRO A 92 4.92 19.22 -12.32
N TRP A 93 4.81 19.59 -11.04
CA TRP A 93 4.71 18.60 -9.95
C TRP A 93 3.38 17.84 -9.98
N ARG A 94 2.27 18.55 -10.20
CA ARG A 94 0.95 17.92 -10.38
C ARG A 94 0.92 17.05 -11.64
N GLU A 95 1.53 17.49 -12.73
CA GLU A 95 1.64 16.73 -13.97
C GLU A 95 2.46 15.45 -13.78
N ALA A 96 3.57 15.50 -13.04
CA ALA A 96 4.38 14.34 -12.74
C ALA A 96 3.57 13.25 -12.02
N TRP A 97 2.73 13.63 -11.05
CA TRP A 97 1.83 12.70 -10.36
C TRP A 97 0.75 12.11 -11.28
N ARG A 98 0.14 12.95 -12.13
CA ARG A 98 -0.92 12.52 -13.06
C ARG A 98 -0.41 11.59 -14.15
N ASN A 99 0.79 11.84 -14.64
CA ASN A 99 1.40 11.08 -15.72
C ASN A 99 2.17 9.84 -15.24
N HIS A 100 2.34 9.69 -13.94
CA HIS A 100 3.03 8.51 -13.40
C HIS A 100 2.15 7.26 -13.59
N PRO A 101 2.69 6.18 -14.16
CA PRO A 101 1.92 4.95 -14.37
C PRO A 101 1.34 4.42 -13.08
N GLU A 102 0.09 3.93 -13.12
CA GLU A 102 -0.49 3.21 -11.99
C GLU A 102 0.38 2.01 -11.64
N GLY A 103 0.83 1.95 -10.40
CA GLY A 103 1.64 0.84 -9.91
C GLY A 103 0.77 -0.38 -9.55
N THR A 104 1.37 -1.55 -9.60
CA THR A 104 0.76 -2.81 -9.11
C THR A 104 0.90 -2.98 -7.59
N GLY A 105 1.30 -1.92 -6.86
CA GLY A 105 1.55 -1.93 -5.42
C GLY A 105 0.31 -2.22 -4.57
N LEU A 106 0.52 -2.24 -3.27
CA LEU A 106 -0.54 -2.49 -2.27
C LEU A 106 -1.29 -1.20 -1.89
N VAL A 107 -0.73 -0.02 -2.18
CA VAL A 107 -1.32 1.28 -1.86
C VAL A 107 -1.71 2.02 -3.14
N PRO A 108 -2.99 2.02 -3.53
CA PRO A 108 -3.45 2.87 -4.62
C PRO A 108 -3.31 4.36 -4.23
N MET A 109 -2.67 5.15 -5.08
CA MET A 109 -2.44 6.59 -4.87
C MET A 109 -3.16 7.37 -5.96
N LEU A 110 -4.05 8.28 -5.55
CA LEU A 110 -4.89 9.09 -6.43
C LEU A 110 -4.42 10.55 -6.38
N ALA A 111 -3.98 11.09 -7.50
CA ALA A 111 -3.77 12.51 -7.66
C ALA A 111 -5.07 13.18 -8.16
N PRO A 112 -5.59 14.20 -7.48
CA PRO A 112 -6.77 14.94 -7.92
C PRO A 112 -6.58 15.56 -9.30
N ILE A 113 -7.65 15.62 -10.07
CA ILE A 113 -7.59 16.15 -11.45
C ILE A 113 -7.63 17.66 -11.52
N GLY A 114 -8.05 18.34 -10.44
CA GLY A 114 -8.19 19.80 -10.39
C GLY A 114 -9.47 20.29 -11.06
N ASP A 115 -10.57 19.59 -10.93
CA ASP A 115 -11.88 20.04 -11.40
C ASP A 115 -12.48 21.13 -10.48
N LEU A 116 -13.63 21.70 -10.87
CA LEU A 116 -14.29 22.75 -10.09
C LEU A 116 -14.61 22.33 -8.66
N SER A 117 -14.86 21.04 -8.45
CA SER A 117 -15.12 20.49 -7.12
C SER A 117 -13.83 20.40 -6.30
N ASP A 118 -12.68 20.12 -6.91
CA ASP A 118 -11.38 20.15 -6.25
C ASP A 118 -11.00 21.56 -5.84
N LEU A 119 -11.15 22.51 -6.77
CA LEU A 119 -10.87 23.94 -6.53
C LEU A 119 -11.72 24.50 -5.38
N SER A 120 -12.99 24.10 -5.30
CA SER A 120 -13.89 24.54 -4.23
C SER A 120 -13.69 23.80 -2.91
N GLY A 121 -13.16 22.59 -2.97
CA GLY A 121 -13.00 21.68 -1.80
C GLY A 121 -11.70 21.86 -1.03
N LEU A 122 -10.65 22.40 -1.66
CA LEU A 122 -9.33 22.56 -1.05
C LEU A 122 -8.59 23.74 -1.66
N THR A 123 -8.23 24.72 -0.84
CA THR A 123 -7.33 25.81 -1.23
C THR A 123 -5.87 25.41 -1.00
N VAL A 124 -4.94 26.12 -1.64
CA VAL A 124 -3.50 25.88 -1.47
C VAL A 124 -3.07 26.11 -0.02
N ASP A 125 -3.58 27.16 0.62
CA ASP A 125 -3.24 27.50 2.01
C ASP A 125 -3.70 26.38 2.96
N GLN A 126 -4.94 25.89 2.80
CA GLN A 126 -5.45 24.76 3.59
C GLN A 126 -4.62 23.48 3.41
N ALA A 127 -4.12 23.23 2.20
CA ALA A 127 -3.24 22.10 1.93
C ALA A 127 -1.87 22.25 2.61
N VAL A 128 -1.27 23.44 2.53
CA VAL A 128 0.04 23.74 3.13
C VAL A 128 -0.03 23.79 4.64
N ASP A 129 -1.08 24.39 5.21
CA ASP A 129 -1.31 24.45 6.66
C ASP A 129 -1.62 23.07 7.25
N GLY A 130 -2.00 22.11 6.41
CA GLY A 130 -2.28 20.74 6.85
C GLY A 130 -3.56 20.61 7.68
N ASP A 131 -4.60 21.42 7.38
CA ASP A 131 -5.87 21.39 8.11
C ASP A 131 -6.49 19.98 8.07
N PRO A 132 -6.50 19.24 9.21
CA PRO A 132 -6.87 17.84 9.21
C PRO A 132 -8.35 17.63 8.87
N ASP A 133 -9.24 18.54 9.23
CA ASP A 133 -10.67 18.39 8.97
C ASP A 133 -11.00 18.65 7.50
N VAL A 134 -10.34 19.62 6.90
CA VAL A 134 -10.48 19.92 5.46
C VAL A 134 -9.92 18.76 4.64
N LEU A 135 -8.70 18.31 4.97
CA LEU A 135 -8.04 17.22 4.25
C LEU A 135 -8.77 15.89 4.41
N ALA A 136 -9.35 15.61 5.59
CA ALA A 136 -10.18 14.41 5.78
C ALA A 136 -11.44 14.42 4.92
N ARG A 137 -12.14 15.56 4.84
CA ARG A 137 -13.31 15.73 3.95
C ARG A 137 -12.91 15.58 2.48
N PHE A 138 -11.76 16.14 2.10
CA PHE A 138 -11.24 16.02 0.74
C PHE A 138 -10.89 14.57 0.40
N ALA A 139 -10.21 13.84 1.30
CA ALA A 139 -9.93 12.41 1.15
C ALA A 139 -11.21 11.58 0.98
N ALA A 140 -12.22 11.83 1.82
CA ALA A 140 -13.49 11.11 1.79
C ALA A 140 -14.19 11.21 0.43
N ARG A 141 -14.09 12.34 -0.26
CA ARG A 141 -14.64 12.55 -1.60
C ARG A 141 -14.03 11.60 -2.64
N TYR A 142 -12.76 11.25 -2.49
CA TYR A 142 -12.06 10.27 -3.32
C TYR A 142 -12.17 8.82 -2.80
N GLY A 143 -12.97 8.58 -1.75
CA GLY A 143 -13.03 7.28 -1.08
C GLY A 143 -11.69 6.86 -0.46
N ALA A 144 -10.79 7.83 -0.29
CA ALA A 144 -9.47 7.61 0.28
C ALA A 144 -9.52 7.56 1.81
N ARG A 145 -8.55 6.85 2.41
CA ARG A 145 -8.43 6.73 3.86
C ARG A 145 -7.67 7.89 4.52
N GLY A 146 -6.96 8.67 3.72
CA GLY A 146 -6.17 9.81 4.15
C GLY A 146 -5.50 10.51 2.98
N VAL A 147 -4.72 11.52 3.31
CA VAL A 147 -4.04 12.39 2.37
C VAL A 147 -2.54 12.39 2.64
N VAL A 148 -1.73 12.49 1.58
CA VAL A 148 -0.32 12.89 1.68
C VAL A 148 -0.15 14.19 0.91
N VAL A 149 0.11 15.28 1.62
CA VAL A 149 0.47 16.57 0.99
C VAL A 149 1.95 16.52 0.66
N THR A 150 2.30 16.71 -0.62
CA THR A 150 3.69 16.68 -1.10
C THR A 150 4.05 18.06 -1.64
N ILE A 151 4.98 18.74 -0.98
CA ILE A 151 5.41 20.09 -1.34
C ILE A 151 6.78 19.99 -2.00
N ALA A 152 6.86 20.24 -3.30
CA ALA A 152 8.10 20.21 -4.07
C ALA A 152 8.63 21.63 -4.29
N ASN A 153 9.92 21.82 -4.07
CA ASN A 153 10.67 23.00 -4.44
C ASN A 153 11.76 22.60 -5.43
N ILE A 154 11.83 23.28 -6.59
CA ILE A 154 12.77 22.97 -7.66
C ILE A 154 13.67 24.18 -7.87
N PHE A 155 14.96 23.93 -7.92
CA PHE A 155 15.97 24.99 -8.12
C PHE A 155 17.23 24.41 -8.76
N GLU A 156 18.01 25.30 -9.36
CA GLU A 156 19.29 24.96 -9.94
C GLU A 156 20.36 25.03 -8.85
N VAL A 157 21.15 23.96 -8.70
CA VAL A 157 22.26 23.89 -7.71
C VAL A 157 23.62 24.19 -8.35
N GLU A 158 23.77 23.84 -9.62
CA GLU A 158 24.92 24.16 -10.47
C GLU A 158 24.37 24.44 -11.88
N PRO A 159 25.10 25.18 -12.75
CA PRO A 159 24.64 25.45 -14.11
C PRO A 159 24.25 24.16 -14.84
N GLY A 160 22.98 24.06 -15.24
CA GLY A 160 22.42 22.90 -15.93
C GLY A 160 22.05 21.72 -15.01
N ILE A 161 22.24 21.81 -13.69
CA ILE A 161 21.90 20.77 -12.74
C ILE A 161 20.75 21.22 -11.84
N LEU A 162 19.57 20.65 -12.05
CA LEU A 162 18.39 20.89 -11.23
C LEU A 162 18.32 19.94 -10.04
N ARG A 163 17.76 20.43 -8.95
CA ARG A 163 17.41 19.64 -7.76
C ARG A 163 16.00 19.93 -7.33
N SER A 164 15.31 18.89 -6.89
CA SER A 164 14.01 19.00 -6.24
C SER A 164 14.10 18.52 -4.80
N ASP A 165 13.77 19.39 -3.85
CA ASP A 165 13.57 19.04 -2.45
C ASP A 165 12.07 18.95 -2.18
N ILE A 166 11.61 17.80 -1.66
CA ILE A 166 10.20 17.52 -1.45
C ILE A 166 9.97 17.15 0.02
N VAL A 167 8.98 17.82 0.62
CA VAL A 167 8.47 17.48 1.95
C VAL A 167 7.10 16.82 1.76
N SER A 168 6.89 15.71 2.44
CA SER A 168 5.65 14.94 2.40
C SER A 168 5.05 14.82 3.80
N VAL A 169 3.81 15.29 3.94
CA VAL A 169 3.09 15.34 5.22
C VAL A 169 1.85 14.45 5.12
N PRO A 170 1.83 13.29 5.80
CA PRO A 170 0.66 12.43 5.86
C PRO A 170 -0.37 12.99 6.85
N VAL A 171 -1.66 12.95 6.47
CA VAL A 171 -2.80 13.35 7.31
C VAL A 171 -3.84 12.24 7.31
N GLY A 172 -4.29 11.83 8.50
CA GLY A 172 -5.19 10.69 8.67
C GLY A 172 -4.53 9.32 8.46
N LEU A 173 -3.21 9.24 8.52
CA LEU A 173 -2.38 8.06 8.26
C LEU A 173 -1.45 7.79 9.46
N PRO A 174 -1.96 7.19 10.55
CA PRO A 174 -1.22 7.07 11.81
C PRO A 174 0.03 6.19 11.73
N GLU A 175 0.13 5.34 10.71
CA GLU A 175 1.30 4.50 10.48
C GLU A 175 2.44 5.24 9.78
N MET A 176 2.23 6.48 9.31
CA MET A 176 3.21 7.26 8.55
C MET A 176 3.62 8.51 9.32
N SER A 177 4.90 8.81 9.34
CA SER A 177 5.45 10.09 9.79
C SER A 177 5.77 11.00 8.60
N PRO A 178 5.82 12.33 8.79
CA PRO A 178 6.33 13.24 7.78
C PRO A 178 7.75 12.85 7.34
N PHE A 179 8.03 12.97 6.06
CA PHE A 179 9.34 12.65 5.50
C PHE A 179 9.72 13.63 4.39
N SER A 180 11.01 13.67 4.06
CA SER A 180 11.52 14.48 2.96
C SER A 180 12.47 13.66 2.09
N ILE A 181 12.51 14.01 0.81
CA ILE A 181 13.46 13.47 -0.16
C ILE A 181 14.10 14.61 -0.93
N SER A 182 15.28 14.35 -1.50
CA SER A 182 15.97 15.27 -2.40
C SER A 182 16.43 14.50 -3.63
N VAL A 183 15.99 14.94 -4.79
CA VAL A 183 16.36 14.35 -6.08
C VAL A 183 17.17 15.34 -6.87
N THR A 184 18.43 15.01 -7.13
CA THR A 184 19.35 15.81 -7.95
C THR A 184 19.41 15.25 -9.36
N GLY A 185 19.24 16.10 -10.36
CA GLY A 185 19.36 15.77 -11.77
C GLY A 185 20.79 15.53 -12.21
N GLN A 186 20.96 15.00 -13.41
CA GLN A 186 22.21 15.01 -14.13
C GLN A 186 22.30 16.28 -15.00
N GLU A 187 23.47 16.56 -15.57
CA GLU A 187 23.66 17.65 -16.50
C GLU A 187 22.66 17.55 -17.66
N ASP A 188 21.98 18.65 -17.96
CA ASP A 188 20.93 18.77 -18.99
C ASP A 188 19.67 17.87 -18.78
N GLU A 189 19.51 17.27 -17.59
CA GLU A 189 18.29 16.53 -17.27
C GLU A 189 17.12 17.49 -17.03
N THR A 190 15.99 17.20 -17.67
CA THR A 190 14.82 18.09 -17.58
C THR A 190 14.10 17.97 -16.23
N GLU A 191 13.45 19.05 -15.80
CA GLU A 191 12.58 19.09 -14.63
C GLU A 191 11.58 17.90 -14.59
N HIS A 192 10.96 17.60 -15.72
CA HIS A 192 9.99 16.51 -15.83
C HIS A 192 10.57 15.14 -15.42
N VAL A 193 11.80 14.84 -15.83
CA VAL A 193 12.46 13.56 -15.50
C VAL A 193 12.77 13.47 -14.02
N ILE A 194 13.28 14.58 -13.43
CA ILE A 194 13.59 14.65 -12.00
C ILE A 194 12.34 14.47 -11.16
N LEU A 195 11.26 15.16 -11.52
CA LEU A 195 9.98 15.06 -10.82
C LEU A 195 9.33 13.68 -10.95
N ALA A 196 9.41 13.05 -12.13
CA ALA A 196 8.92 11.69 -12.32
C ALA A 196 9.67 10.68 -11.43
N ARG A 197 10.99 10.86 -11.27
CA ARG A 197 11.82 10.06 -10.37
C ARG A 197 11.44 10.31 -8.91
N ALA A 198 11.20 11.56 -8.52
CA ALA A 198 10.74 11.91 -7.17
C ALA A 198 9.38 11.28 -6.83
N VAL A 199 8.43 11.26 -7.77
CA VAL A 199 7.16 10.55 -7.60
C VAL A 199 7.41 9.06 -7.31
N GLY A 200 8.32 8.42 -8.07
CA GLY A 200 8.69 7.02 -7.85
C GLY A 200 9.22 6.76 -6.44
N GLU A 201 10.13 7.61 -5.95
CA GLU A 201 10.70 7.49 -4.60
C GLU A 201 9.65 7.69 -3.50
N ILE A 202 8.79 8.69 -3.61
CA ILE A 202 7.71 8.93 -2.65
C ILE A 202 6.74 7.75 -2.61
N ARG A 203 6.35 7.23 -3.78
CA ARG A 203 5.49 6.04 -3.85
C ARG A 203 6.12 4.83 -3.17
N GLU A 204 7.41 4.64 -3.35
CA GLU A 204 8.14 3.55 -2.71
C GLU A 204 8.14 3.69 -1.18
N ILE A 205 8.39 4.88 -0.65
CA ILE A 205 8.35 5.15 0.80
C ILE A 205 6.94 4.86 1.35
N ILE A 206 5.90 5.36 0.70
CA ILE A 206 4.50 5.11 1.11
C ILE A 206 4.17 3.61 1.10
N GLU A 207 4.59 2.90 0.06
CA GLU A 207 4.42 1.44 -0.04
C GLU A 207 5.16 0.70 1.08
N ASP A 208 6.39 1.12 1.39
CA ASP A 208 7.22 0.49 2.41
C ASP A 208 6.67 0.72 3.83
N GLU A 209 6.17 1.92 4.13
CA GLU A 209 5.50 2.20 5.41
C GLU A 209 4.23 1.34 5.57
N TRP A 210 3.42 1.23 4.51
CA TRP A 210 2.27 0.34 4.53
C TRP A 210 2.65 -1.13 4.73
N LYS A 211 3.65 -1.61 4.01
CA LYS A 211 4.16 -2.99 4.13
C LYS A 211 4.70 -3.24 5.53
N ALA A 212 5.43 -2.28 6.12
CA ALA A 212 5.92 -2.39 7.49
C ALA A 212 4.77 -2.49 8.50
N ALA A 213 3.75 -1.64 8.35
CA ALA A 213 2.60 -1.60 9.26
C ALA A 213 1.67 -2.83 9.11
N SER A 214 1.64 -3.44 7.92
CA SER A 214 0.75 -4.57 7.58
C SER A 214 1.47 -5.90 7.39
N ALA A 215 2.80 -5.94 7.55
CA ALA A 215 3.59 -7.15 7.34
C ALA A 215 3.21 -8.27 8.30
N LEU A 216 3.14 -9.46 7.76
CA LEU A 216 3.04 -10.69 8.53
C LEU A 216 4.46 -11.08 8.96
N THR A 217 4.74 -10.97 10.24
CA THR A 217 6.03 -11.39 10.80
C THR A 217 6.09 -12.91 10.86
N SER A 218 7.20 -13.48 10.38
CA SER A 218 7.46 -14.93 10.52
C SER A 218 7.68 -15.24 11.98
N GLY A 219 6.83 -16.07 12.58
CA GLY A 219 7.12 -16.65 13.87
C GLY A 219 6.03 -16.57 14.93
N GLU A 220 5.19 -15.57 14.92
CA GLU A 220 4.09 -15.50 15.89
C GLU A 220 2.81 -16.09 15.29
N ILE A 221 2.61 -17.39 15.48
CA ILE A 221 1.30 -18.00 15.34
C ILE A 221 0.56 -17.74 16.65
N GLY A 222 -0.33 -16.78 16.62
CA GLY A 222 -1.24 -16.52 17.72
C GLY A 222 -2.49 -17.37 17.61
N GLN A 223 -3.11 -17.63 18.76
CA GLN A 223 -4.46 -18.21 18.84
C GLN A 223 -5.38 -17.17 19.48
N LEU A 224 -6.46 -16.85 18.79
CA LEU A 224 -7.51 -16.00 19.31
C LEU A 224 -8.78 -16.81 19.50
N ARG A 225 -9.30 -16.87 20.72
CA ARG A 225 -10.65 -17.37 20.98
C ARG A 225 -11.64 -16.24 20.76
N ALA A 226 -12.67 -16.51 19.97
CA ALA A 226 -13.73 -15.54 19.69
C ALA A 226 -15.09 -16.21 19.75
N ALA A 227 -16.09 -15.48 20.27
CA ALA A 227 -17.49 -15.82 20.14
C ALA A 227 -18.09 -15.00 19.00
N VAL A 228 -18.66 -15.64 18.01
CA VAL A 228 -19.29 -15.03 16.85
C VAL A 228 -20.79 -15.12 17.02
N PRO A 229 -21.52 -14.01 17.23
CA PRO A 229 -22.98 -14.03 17.24
C PRO A 229 -23.48 -14.41 15.84
N ILE A 230 -24.41 -15.35 15.79
CA ILE A 230 -25.04 -15.82 14.55
C ILE A 230 -26.54 -15.83 14.67
N SER A 231 -27.25 -15.58 13.58
CA SER A 231 -28.71 -15.65 13.52
C SER A 231 -29.23 -17.01 12.98
N ASN A 232 -28.40 -17.70 12.21
CA ASN A 232 -28.68 -19.02 11.63
C ASN A 232 -27.42 -19.62 11.01
N LEU A 233 -27.50 -20.87 10.57
CA LEU A 233 -26.35 -21.59 9.98
C LEU A 233 -25.84 -20.93 8.68
N LYS A 234 -26.73 -20.36 7.85
CA LYS A 234 -26.31 -19.67 6.62
C LYS A 234 -25.47 -18.43 6.94
N ASN A 235 -25.89 -17.67 7.95
CA ASN A 235 -25.15 -16.51 8.45
C ASN A 235 -23.76 -16.95 8.98
N TRP A 236 -23.68 -18.07 9.70
CA TRP A 236 -22.40 -18.62 10.14
C TRP A 236 -21.47 -18.98 8.97
N VAL A 237 -21.98 -19.65 7.94
CA VAL A 237 -21.19 -20.01 6.76
C VAL A 237 -20.62 -18.78 6.05
N ASP A 238 -21.42 -17.72 5.94
CA ASP A 238 -20.99 -16.44 5.35
C ASP A 238 -19.89 -15.78 6.20
N ILE A 239 -20.09 -15.63 7.50
CA ILE A 239 -19.11 -15.02 8.41
C ILE A 239 -17.81 -15.83 8.41
N ARG A 240 -17.87 -17.15 8.52
CA ARG A 240 -16.70 -18.03 8.44
C ARG A 240 -15.96 -17.87 7.12
N GLY A 241 -16.70 -17.77 6.00
CA GLY A 241 -16.12 -17.52 4.69
C GLY A 241 -15.38 -16.18 4.60
N ARG A 242 -15.90 -15.15 5.26
CA ARG A 242 -15.24 -13.83 5.37
C ARG A 242 -13.98 -13.89 6.22
N ILE A 243 -14.04 -14.53 7.39
CA ILE A 243 -12.87 -14.73 8.27
C ILE A 243 -11.77 -15.50 7.53
N SER A 244 -12.12 -16.55 6.78
CA SER A 244 -11.15 -17.38 6.03
C SER A 244 -10.44 -16.61 4.90
N ARG A 245 -11.02 -15.52 4.40
CA ARG A 245 -10.41 -14.66 3.37
C ARG A 245 -9.40 -13.66 3.94
N VAL A 246 -9.38 -13.48 5.27
CA VAL A 246 -8.43 -12.57 5.92
C VAL A 246 -7.02 -13.17 5.82
N PRO A 247 -6.05 -12.52 5.17
CA PRO A 247 -4.72 -13.11 4.91
C PRO A 247 -3.93 -13.49 6.17
N ALA A 248 -4.24 -12.82 7.30
CA ALA A 248 -3.62 -13.12 8.59
C ALA A 248 -4.15 -14.43 9.22
N VAL A 249 -5.34 -14.89 8.85
CA VAL A 249 -5.95 -16.12 9.38
C VAL A 249 -5.36 -17.34 8.67
N THR A 250 -4.85 -18.28 9.44
CA THR A 250 -4.25 -19.52 8.90
C THR A 250 -5.19 -20.72 9.02
N ASP A 251 -6.03 -20.75 10.06
CA ASP A 251 -6.98 -21.81 10.31
C ASP A 251 -8.09 -21.34 11.25
N ILE A 252 -9.28 -21.96 11.15
CA ILE A 252 -10.44 -21.67 11.98
C ILE A 252 -10.97 -23.01 12.52
N GLN A 253 -10.86 -23.21 13.83
CA GLN A 253 -11.41 -24.36 14.52
C GLN A 253 -12.71 -23.97 15.23
N VAL A 254 -13.77 -24.70 14.97
CA VAL A 254 -15.04 -24.53 15.68
C VAL A 254 -15.00 -25.34 16.96
N VAL A 255 -15.07 -24.67 18.10
CA VAL A 255 -15.06 -25.31 19.42
C VAL A 255 -16.49 -25.69 19.83
N ALA A 256 -17.43 -24.78 19.64
CA ALA A 256 -18.83 -25.00 19.90
C ALA A 256 -19.72 -24.22 18.89
N LEU A 257 -20.87 -24.78 18.57
CA LEU A 257 -21.86 -24.15 17.72
C LEU A 257 -23.23 -24.28 18.36
N THR A 258 -23.86 -23.15 18.64
CA THR A 258 -25.24 -23.06 19.13
C THR A 258 -26.15 -22.43 18.10
N ALA A 259 -27.44 -22.29 18.40
CA ALA A 259 -28.36 -21.58 17.50
C ALA A 259 -28.07 -20.07 17.38
N MET A 260 -27.36 -19.48 18.35
CA MET A 260 -27.17 -18.02 18.45
C MET A 260 -25.68 -17.61 18.44
N SER A 261 -24.74 -18.52 18.58
CA SER A 261 -23.30 -18.22 18.61
C SER A 261 -22.44 -19.36 18.13
N ALA A 262 -21.30 -19.04 17.53
CA ALA A 262 -20.22 -19.96 17.24
C ALA A 262 -19.00 -19.58 18.08
N GLU A 263 -18.51 -20.50 18.91
CA GLU A 263 -17.21 -20.34 19.57
C GLU A 263 -16.12 -20.92 18.67
N ILE A 264 -15.12 -20.10 18.37
CA ILE A 264 -14.05 -20.46 17.45
C ILE A 264 -12.68 -20.16 18.03
N VAL A 265 -11.70 -20.91 17.58
CA VAL A 265 -10.27 -20.59 17.73
C VAL A 265 -9.75 -20.25 16.36
N ILE A 266 -9.27 -19.01 16.23
CA ILE A 266 -8.64 -18.50 15.01
C ILE A 266 -7.14 -18.61 15.22
N ASN A 267 -6.49 -19.45 14.42
CA ASN A 267 -5.05 -19.44 14.32
C ASN A 267 -4.65 -18.33 13.36
N HIS A 268 -3.81 -17.40 13.81
CA HIS A 268 -3.45 -16.22 13.03
C HIS A 268 -1.95 -15.95 13.10
N ARG A 269 -1.47 -15.17 12.14
CA ARG A 269 -0.10 -14.66 12.10
C ARG A 269 -0.07 -13.21 12.50
N GLY A 270 0.96 -12.83 13.27
CA GLY A 270 1.13 -11.49 13.79
C GLY A 270 0.33 -11.23 15.06
N ASP A 271 0.42 -10.02 15.59
CA ASP A 271 -0.28 -9.62 16.81
C ASP A 271 -1.79 -9.42 16.60
N VAL A 272 -2.54 -9.40 17.70
CA VAL A 272 -4.00 -9.22 17.71
C VAL A 272 -4.39 -7.86 17.12
N ALA A 273 -3.60 -6.81 17.34
CA ALA A 273 -3.91 -5.47 16.82
C ALA A 273 -3.84 -5.43 15.28
N ARG A 274 -2.96 -6.21 14.66
CA ARG A 274 -2.90 -6.37 13.21
C ARG A 274 -4.05 -7.19 12.67
N LEU A 275 -4.43 -8.25 13.40
CA LEU A 275 -5.60 -9.06 13.05
C LEU A 275 -6.88 -8.22 13.08
N THR A 276 -7.06 -7.37 14.09
CA THR A 276 -8.20 -6.45 14.20
C THR A 276 -8.31 -5.53 12.98
N ARG A 277 -7.20 -4.89 12.61
CA ARG A 277 -7.15 -4.02 11.41
C ARG A 277 -7.42 -4.78 10.12
N ALA A 278 -6.98 -6.03 10.04
CA ALA A 278 -7.27 -6.88 8.89
C ALA A 278 -8.76 -7.24 8.83
N PHE A 279 -9.40 -7.51 9.95
CA PHE A 279 -10.83 -7.83 10.03
C PHE A 279 -11.75 -6.70 9.57
N GLU A 280 -11.45 -5.45 9.95
CA GLU A 280 -12.21 -4.26 9.56
C GLU A 280 -12.41 -4.16 8.04
N ARG A 281 -11.46 -4.66 7.25
CA ARG A 281 -11.51 -4.64 5.78
C ARG A 281 -12.44 -5.68 5.17
N PHE A 282 -12.82 -6.65 5.96
CA PHE A 282 -13.78 -7.68 5.57
C PHE A 282 -15.13 -7.48 6.26
N ASP A 283 -15.40 -6.24 6.74
CA ASP A 283 -16.59 -5.86 7.51
C ASP A 283 -16.79 -6.76 8.74
N LEU A 284 -15.69 -7.11 9.41
CA LEU A 284 -15.66 -7.86 10.65
C LEU A 284 -15.11 -6.94 11.75
N ILE A 285 -15.78 -6.90 12.88
CA ILE A 285 -15.35 -6.12 14.04
C ILE A 285 -14.93 -7.12 15.11
N LEU A 286 -13.73 -6.95 15.64
CA LEU A 286 -13.22 -7.69 16.78
C LEU A 286 -13.36 -6.82 18.03
N GLU A 287 -14.34 -7.11 18.86
CA GLU A 287 -14.51 -6.47 20.16
C GLU A 287 -13.71 -7.24 21.20
N SER A 288 -12.86 -6.53 21.96
CA SER A 288 -12.26 -7.12 23.16
C SER A 288 -13.34 -7.14 24.25
N PRO A 289 -13.64 -8.29 24.87
CA PRO A 289 -14.45 -8.29 26.08
C PRO A 289 -13.75 -7.40 27.11
N GLY A 290 -14.43 -6.34 27.58
CA GLY A 290 -13.91 -5.48 28.61
C GLY A 290 -13.41 -6.34 29.78
N LEU A 291 -12.20 -6.07 30.25
CA LEU A 291 -11.72 -6.60 31.52
C LEU A 291 -12.64 -6.01 32.61
N GLU A 292 -13.65 -6.74 33.00
CA GLU A 292 -14.29 -6.46 34.28
C GLU A 292 -13.23 -6.73 35.37
N PRO A 293 -13.00 -5.78 36.28
CA PRO A 293 -12.10 -6.02 37.38
C PRO A 293 -12.70 -7.15 38.24
N VAL A 294 -11.95 -8.23 38.36
CA VAL A 294 -12.26 -9.31 39.31
C VAL A 294 -12.11 -8.71 40.70
N ASN A 295 -13.23 -8.57 41.40
CA ASN A 295 -13.28 -8.31 42.84
C ASN A 295 -12.78 -9.50 43.64
#